data_6eb5712ca674380622f72e227e0a1275
#
_entry.id   6eb5712ca674380622f72e227e0a1275
#
_cell.length_a   1.000
_cell.length_b   1.000
_cell.length_c   1.000
_cell.angle_alpha   90.00
_cell.angle_beta   90.00
_cell.angle_gamma   90.00
#
_symmetry.space_group_name_H-M   'P 1'
#
loop_
_entity.id
_entity.type
_entity.pdbx_description
1 polymer ?
#
loop_
_entity_poly.entity_id
_entity_poly.type
_entity_poly.pdbx_seq_one_letter_code
_entity_poly.pdbx_strand_id
1 'polypeptide(L)'
;MNIILNILNQFLKKGRSIVILKKIVRRFSKNNFDKNQYKNWLDSNKSSLDKFLKKINHRLFIETKKESLKINDYANNRLKNIKVKLGGGANDMLLYFFVRYFKPKVVLETGVAAGFSSLSILKALKKNKYGKLYSSDFPYFRIKNPENYIGILVDKKKFPNWELKIEGDEVNIPKLISNINHIDIFHYDSDKTYKGKINVYNLIKKKISNKSILIFDDVQDDKFFYEICQSSNLQYKIFKFKSKYIGVLGKIKSNEI
;
A
#
# COMPACT_ATOMS: atom_id res chain seq x y z
N MET A 1 7.02 -16.50 24.64
CA MET A 1 8.10 -15.49 24.49
C MET A 1 7.51 -14.11 24.67
N ASN A 2 8.05 -13.30 25.55
CA ASN A 2 7.40 -12.13 26.14
C ASN A 2 7.26 -10.96 25.15
N ILE A 3 6.02 -10.61 24.77
CA ILE A 3 5.70 -9.50 23.85
C ILE A 3 6.32 -8.18 24.38
N ILE A 4 6.30 -7.98 25.70
CA ILE A 4 6.85 -6.80 26.37
C ILE A 4 8.35 -6.68 26.09
N LEU A 5 9.10 -7.78 26.18
CA LEU A 5 10.54 -7.78 25.90
C LEU A 5 10.83 -7.40 24.45
N ASN A 6 10.02 -7.90 23.50
CA ASN A 6 10.16 -7.54 22.09
C ASN A 6 9.90 -6.04 21.85
N ILE A 7 8.87 -5.49 22.51
CA ILE A 7 8.55 -4.05 22.43
C ILE A 7 9.71 -3.23 22.98
N LEU A 8 10.24 -3.59 24.16
CA LEU A 8 11.38 -2.91 24.79
C LEU A 8 12.61 -2.96 23.88
N ASN A 9 12.95 -4.12 23.32
CA ASN A 9 14.09 -4.27 22.41
C ASN A 9 13.96 -3.39 21.16
N GLN A 10 12.74 -3.19 20.63
CA GLN A 10 12.52 -2.30 19.50
C GLN A 10 12.51 -0.82 19.94
N PHE A 11 12.02 -0.53 21.12
CA PHE A 11 11.99 0.81 21.69
C PHE A 11 13.39 1.38 21.92
N LEU A 12 14.35 0.54 22.35
CA LEU A 12 15.74 0.92 22.58
C LEU A 12 16.53 1.19 21.29
N LYS A 13 16.03 0.78 20.12
CA LYS A 13 16.69 1.10 18.86
C LYS A 13 16.54 2.56 18.51
N LYS A 14 17.67 3.20 18.10
CA LYS A 14 17.74 4.64 17.77
C LYS A 14 16.61 5.08 16.83
N GLY A 15 15.85 6.08 17.23
CA GLY A 15 14.77 6.68 16.43
C GLY A 15 13.42 5.93 16.45
N ARG A 16 13.34 4.71 17.01
CA ARG A 16 12.10 3.91 17.01
C ARG A 16 11.16 4.22 18.16
N SER A 17 11.67 4.68 19.30
CA SER A 17 10.85 5.02 20.47
C SER A 17 9.73 5.99 20.15
N ILE A 18 10.04 7.09 19.45
CA ILE A 18 9.06 8.10 19.06
C ILE A 18 8.00 7.53 18.11
N VAL A 19 8.40 6.70 17.14
CA VAL A 19 7.46 6.07 16.19
C VAL A 19 6.53 5.09 16.91
N ILE A 20 7.05 4.28 17.84
CA ILE A 20 6.27 3.34 18.64
C ILE A 20 5.26 4.09 19.51
N LEU A 21 5.69 5.13 20.22
CA LEU A 21 4.81 5.96 21.02
C LEU A 21 3.69 6.60 20.19
N LYS A 22 4.02 7.21 19.06
CA LYS A 22 3.03 7.78 18.15
C LYS A 22 2.02 6.73 17.67
N LYS A 23 2.48 5.52 17.30
CA LYS A 23 1.59 4.42 16.87
C LYS A 23 0.66 3.96 18.01
N ILE A 24 1.15 3.92 19.26
CA ILE A 24 0.33 3.58 20.42
C ILE A 24 -0.72 4.66 20.67
N VAL A 25 -0.32 5.93 20.75
CA VAL A 25 -1.23 7.07 21.01
C VAL A 25 -2.32 7.16 19.91
N ARG A 26 -1.97 6.98 18.64
CA ARG A 26 -2.94 7.02 17.53
C ARG A 26 -4.03 5.95 17.63
N ARG A 27 -3.74 4.79 18.23
CA ARG A 27 -4.74 3.73 18.46
C ARG A 27 -5.84 4.12 19.43
N PHE A 28 -5.56 5.05 20.34
CA PHE A 28 -6.52 5.57 21.29
C PHE A 28 -7.27 6.80 20.79
N SER A 29 -6.89 7.38 19.64
CA SER A 29 -7.63 8.46 19.04
C SER A 29 -8.97 7.95 18.49
N LYS A 30 -10.08 8.42 19.05
CA LYS A 30 -11.42 8.08 18.58
C LYS A 30 -11.66 8.77 17.23
N ASN A 31 -12.10 8.01 16.25
CA ASN A 31 -12.62 8.56 15.00
C ASN A 31 -14.09 8.89 15.21
N ASN A 32 -14.41 10.17 15.37
CA ASN A 32 -15.80 10.65 15.43
C ASN A 32 -16.34 10.85 14.00
N PHE A 33 -16.88 9.79 13.40
CA PHE A 33 -17.66 9.87 12.16
C PHE A 33 -18.74 8.79 12.16
N ASP A 34 -19.83 9.05 11.43
CA ASP A 34 -20.90 8.06 11.28
C ASP A 34 -20.41 6.92 10.37
N LYS A 35 -20.07 5.81 11.02
CA LYS A 35 -19.57 4.59 10.33
C LYS A 35 -20.62 3.98 9.42
N ASN A 36 -21.90 4.07 9.77
CA ASN A 36 -22.98 3.48 8.98
C ASN A 36 -23.21 4.29 7.71
N GLN A 37 -23.31 5.62 7.83
CA GLN A 37 -23.43 6.50 6.68
C GLN A 37 -22.24 6.36 5.73
N TYR A 38 -21.04 6.29 6.28
CA TYR A 38 -19.82 6.11 5.48
C TYR A 38 -19.77 4.75 4.79
N LYS A 39 -20.16 3.66 5.49
CA LYS A 39 -20.26 2.34 4.88
C LYS A 39 -21.28 2.31 3.74
N ASN A 40 -22.43 2.94 3.92
CA ASN A 40 -23.43 3.06 2.86
C ASN A 40 -22.86 3.79 1.63
N TRP A 41 -22.09 4.86 1.84
CA TRP A 41 -21.41 5.55 0.74
C TRP A 41 -20.42 4.65 0.01
N LEU A 42 -19.59 3.87 0.74
CA LEU A 42 -18.67 2.90 0.14
C LEU A 42 -19.42 1.84 -0.67
N ASP A 43 -20.51 1.30 -0.10
CA ASP A 43 -21.31 0.26 -0.74
C ASP A 43 -22.03 0.76 -2.00
N SER A 44 -22.51 1.99 -2.00
CA SER A 44 -23.19 2.61 -3.14
C SER A 44 -22.24 2.97 -4.29
N ASN A 45 -20.95 3.23 -3.97
CA ASN A 45 -19.94 3.65 -4.94
C ASN A 45 -18.97 2.52 -5.35
N LYS A 46 -19.13 1.30 -4.79
CA LYS A 46 -18.25 0.18 -5.14
C LYS A 46 -18.48 -0.31 -6.55
N SER A 47 -17.41 -0.67 -7.19
CA SER A 47 -17.38 -1.28 -8.53
C SER A 47 -16.77 -2.68 -8.48
N SER A 48 -17.12 -3.52 -9.44
CA SER A 48 -16.44 -4.81 -9.63
C SER A 48 -15.06 -4.57 -10.22
N LEU A 49 -14.02 -5.01 -9.51
CA LEU A 49 -12.64 -4.89 -9.97
C LEU A 49 -12.44 -5.61 -11.31
N ASP A 50 -12.88 -6.85 -11.43
CA ASP A 50 -12.72 -7.66 -12.63
C ASP A 50 -13.37 -7.00 -13.86
N LYS A 51 -14.63 -6.52 -13.71
CA LYS A 51 -15.33 -5.82 -14.79
C LYS A 51 -14.58 -4.54 -15.18
N PHE A 52 -14.10 -3.79 -14.20
CA PHE A 52 -13.37 -2.54 -14.41
C PHE A 52 -12.04 -2.77 -15.15
N LEU A 53 -11.19 -3.68 -14.67
CA LEU A 53 -9.91 -3.98 -15.30
C LEU A 53 -10.07 -4.55 -16.71
N LYS A 54 -11.07 -5.44 -16.91
CA LYS A 54 -11.41 -6.00 -18.21
C LYS A 54 -11.84 -4.93 -19.21
N LYS A 55 -12.64 -3.93 -18.77
CA LYS A 55 -13.06 -2.80 -19.61
C LYS A 55 -11.88 -1.93 -20.03
N ILE A 56 -10.90 -1.67 -19.14
CA ILE A 56 -9.71 -0.88 -19.46
C ILE A 56 -8.83 -1.59 -20.50
N ASN A 57 -8.46 -2.85 -20.24
CA ASN A 57 -7.64 -3.64 -21.15
C ASN A 57 -7.83 -5.15 -20.89
N HIS A 58 -8.60 -5.80 -21.75
CA HIS A 58 -8.92 -7.21 -21.59
C HIS A 58 -7.69 -8.13 -21.65
N ARG A 59 -6.77 -7.89 -22.58
CA ARG A 59 -5.54 -8.70 -22.72
C ARG A 59 -4.68 -8.60 -21.47
N LEU A 60 -4.49 -7.39 -20.95
CA LEU A 60 -3.73 -7.16 -19.73
C LEU A 60 -4.45 -7.75 -18.50
N PHE A 61 -5.78 -7.72 -18.46
CA PHE A 61 -6.54 -8.37 -17.39
C PHE A 61 -6.29 -9.87 -17.32
N ILE A 62 -6.26 -10.57 -18.47
CA ILE A 62 -5.94 -12.01 -18.52
C ILE A 62 -4.50 -12.28 -18.05
N GLU A 63 -3.54 -11.46 -18.52
CA GLU A 63 -2.14 -11.52 -18.03
C GLU A 63 -2.09 -11.35 -16.51
N THR A 64 -2.79 -10.35 -15.99
CA THR A 64 -2.83 -10.03 -14.55
C THR A 64 -3.38 -11.18 -13.72
N LYS A 65 -4.48 -11.81 -14.12
CA LYS A 65 -5.03 -12.97 -13.42
C LYS A 65 -4.02 -14.12 -13.33
N LYS A 66 -3.34 -14.41 -14.41
CA LYS A 66 -2.30 -15.46 -14.46
C LYS A 66 -1.12 -15.14 -13.54
N GLU A 67 -0.67 -13.89 -13.52
CA GLU A 67 0.46 -13.50 -12.64
C GLU A 67 0.04 -13.43 -11.16
N SER A 68 -1.19 -12.99 -10.86
CA SER A 68 -1.75 -13.02 -9.51
C SER A 68 -1.74 -14.43 -8.92
N LEU A 69 -2.20 -15.44 -9.67
CA LEU A 69 -2.13 -16.84 -9.23
C LEU A 69 -0.69 -17.25 -8.90
N LYS A 70 0.27 -16.97 -9.77
CA LYS A 70 1.68 -17.30 -9.53
C LYS A 70 2.27 -16.57 -8.31
N ILE A 71 1.87 -15.32 -8.07
CA ILE A 71 2.30 -14.54 -6.89
C ILE A 71 1.76 -15.20 -5.62
N ASN A 72 0.48 -15.57 -5.62
CA ASN A 72 -0.15 -16.19 -4.46
C ASN A 72 0.43 -17.59 -4.17
N ASP A 73 0.64 -18.42 -5.18
CA ASP A 73 1.26 -19.73 -5.03
C ASP A 73 2.69 -19.62 -4.48
N TYR A 74 3.49 -18.72 -5.05
CA TYR A 74 4.84 -18.45 -4.55
C TYR A 74 4.82 -17.96 -3.09
N ALA A 75 3.94 -17.02 -2.77
CA ALA A 75 3.85 -16.46 -1.42
C ALA A 75 3.40 -17.52 -0.40
N ASN A 76 2.39 -18.34 -0.73
CA ASN A 76 1.91 -19.43 0.11
C ASN A 76 3.03 -20.43 0.40
N ASN A 77 3.76 -20.85 -0.63
CA ASN A 77 4.89 -21.79 -0.47
C ASN A 77 6.01 -21.16 0.37
N ARG A 78 6.35 -19.90 0.15
CA ARG A 78 7.42 -19.20 0.88
C ARG A 78 7.08 -18.98 2.35
N LEU A 79 5.80 -18.71 2.66
CA LEU A 79 5.33 -18.43 4.01
C LEU A 79 4.87 -19.68 4.79
N LYS A 80 4.78 -20.84 4.16
CA LYS A 80 4.26 -22.08 4.77
C LYS A 80 4.90 -22.40 6.12
N ASN A 81 6.21 -22.20 6.26
CA ASN A 81 6.98 -22.51 7.45
C ASN A 81 7.18 -21.29 8.38
N ILE A 82 6.60 -20.15 8.06
CA ILE A 82 6.70 -18.93 8.88
C ILE A 82 5.58 -18.95 9.92
N LYS A 83 5.96 -19.21 11.19
CA LYS A 83 5.00 -19.26 12.33
C LYS A 83 4.47 -17.90 12.77
N VAL A 84 4.97 -16.81 12.15
CA VAL A 84 4.58 -15.43 12.49
C VAL A 84 3.49 -14.94 11.55
N LYS A 85 2.43 -14.35 12.11
CA LYS A 85 1.34 -13.76 11.30
C LYS A 85 1.79 -12.41 10.73
N LEU A 86 2.02 -12.37 9.41
CA LEU A 86 2.62 -11.22 8.70
C LEU A 86 1.62 -10.37 7.91
N GLY A 87 0.36 -10.37 8.27
CA GLY A 87 -0.69 -9.64 7.54
C GLY A 87 -1.28 -10.41 6.36
N GLY A 88 -2.36 -9.89 5.79
CA GLY A 88 -3.23 -10.61 4.85
C GLY A 88 -2.98 -10.35 3.36
N GLY A 89 -1.95 -9.61 3.01
CA GLY A 89 -1.67 -9.19 1.63
C GLY A 89 -2.59 -8.08 1.12
N ALA A 90 -2.11 -7.35 0.12
CA ALA A 90 -2.86 -6.34 -0.63
C ALA A 90 -3.56 -6.96 -1.86
N ASN A 91 -4.30 -6.16 -2.61
CA ASN A 91 -4.86 -6.60 -3.89
C ASN A 91 -3.78 -6.61 -4.98
N ASP A 92 -3.12 -7.74 -5.12
CA ASP A 92 -2.04 -7.97 -6.07
C ASP A 92 -2.49 -7.78 -7.54
N MET A 93 -3.73 -8.15 -7.88
CA MET A 93 -4.29 -7.93 -9.22
C MET A 93 -4.37 -6.44 -9.57
N LEU A 94 -4.92 -5.61 -8.66
CA LEU A 94 -5.05 -4.17 -8.89
C LEU A 94 -3.67 -3.53 -9.09
N LEU A 95 -2.73 -3.83 -8.19
CA LEU A 95 -1.38 -3.25 -8.20
C LEU A 95 -0.61 -3.68 -9.45
N TYR A 96 -0.61 -4.97 -9.78
CA TYR A 96 0.05 -5.47 -10.98
C TYR A 96 -0.52 -4.82 -12.23
N PHE A 97 -1.85 -4.82 -12.39
CA PHE A 97 -2.52 -4.24 -13.56
C PHE A 97 -2.17 -2.77 -13.74
N PHE A 98 -2.28 -1.96 -12.68
CA PHE A 98 -2.03 -0.53 -12.78
C PHE A 98 -0.59 -0.22 -13.12
N VAL A 99 0.37 -0.90 -12.48
CA VAL A 99 1.79 -0.71 -12.81
C VAL A 99 2.09 -1.13 -14.25
N ARG A 100 1.48 -2.21 -14.75
CA ARG A 100 1.62 -2.64 -16.15
C ARG A 100 0.99 -1.66 -17.14
N TYR A 101 -0.19 -1.15 -16.79
CA TYR A 101 -0.98 -0.27 -17.66
C TYR A 101 -0.38 1.14 -17.75
N PHE A 102 -0.09 1.75 -16.61
CA PHE A 102 0.42 3.13 -16.54
C PHE A 102 1.93 3.24 -16.77
N LYS A 103 2.67 2.14 -16.67
CA LYS A 103 4.15 2.10 -16.84
C LYS A 103 4.86 3.21 -16.05
N PRO A 104 4.66 3.28 -14.71
CA PRO A 104 5.20 4.35 -13.88
C PRO A 104 6.71 4.35 -13.85
N LYS A 105 7.31 5.55 -13.77
CA LYS A 105 8.73 5.74 -13.45
C LYS A 105 8.98 5.57 -11.96
N VAL A 106 8.07 6.10 -11.15
CA VAL A 106 8.17 6.12 -9.69
C VAL A 106 6.90 5.53 -9.07
N VAL A 107 7.06 4.45 -8.32
CA VAL A 107 6.04 3.93 -7.41
C VAL A 107 6.50 4.13 -5.99
N LEU A 108 5.68 4.77 -5.16
CA LEU A 108 5.88 4.87 -3.71
C LEU A 108 4.87 3.99 -2.99
N GLU A 109 5.34 3.17 -2.07
CA GLU A 109 4.54 2.27 -1.26
C GLU A 109 4.77 2.53 0.23
N THR A 110 3.70 2.48 1.04
CA THR A 110 3.78 2.40 2.50
C THR A 110 3.09 1.15 2.99
N GLY A 111 3.72 0.44 3.94
CA GLY A 111 3.21 -0.83 4.45
C GLY A 111 3.59 -2.02 3.56
N VAL A 112 4.78 -2.55 3.77
CA VAL A 112 5.33 -3.70 3.02
C VAL A 112 4.92 -5.03 3.64
N ALA A 113 4.96 -5.12 4.97
CA ALA A 113 4.73 -6.37 5.69
C ALA A 113 5.57 -7.53 5.13
N ALA A 114 4.95 -8.66 4.75
CA ALA A 114 5.66 -9.76 4.09
C ALA A 114 6.12 -9.42 2.65
N GLY A 115 5.54 -8.39 2.01
CA GLY A 115 5.93 -7.95 0.66
C GLY A 115 5.03 -8.45 -0.46
N PHE A 116 3.76 -8.76 -0.21
CA PHE A 116 2.81 -9.16 -1.27
C PHE A 116 2.61 -8.05 -2.31
N SER A 117 2.30 -6.84 -1.86
CA SER A 117 2.15 -5.65 -2.70
C SER A 117 3.45 -5.32 -3.43
N SER A 118 4.56 -5.27 -2.68
CA SER A 118 5.89 -5.00 -3.24
C SER A 118 6.27 -6.00 -4.33
N LEU A 119 6.04 -7.31 -4.11
CA LEU A 119 6.32 -8.36 -5.10
C LEU A 119 5.49 -8.17 -6.37
N SER A 120 4.20 -7.86 -6.22
CA SER A 120 3.29 -7.61 -7.33
C SER A 120 3.74 -6.41 -8.17
N ILE A 121 4.02 -5.29 -7.53
CA ILE A 121 4.53 -4.08 -8.18
C ILE A 121 5.86 -4.36 -8.89
N LEU A 122 6.81 -5.00 -8.21
CA LEU A 122 8.14 -5.28 -8.76
C LEU A 122 8.11 -6.24 -9.95
N LYS A 123 7.25 -7.25 -9.93
CA LYS A 123 7.04 -8.13 -11.10
C LYS A 123 6.50 -7.36 -12.29
N ALA A 124 5.56 -6.45 -12.06
CA ALA A 124 5.00 -5.59 -13.10
C ALA A 124 6.06 -4.62 -13.67
N LEU A 125 6.85 -3.95 -12.82
CA LEU A 125 7.95 -3.07 -13.23
C LEU A 125 9.01 -3.84 -14.02
N LYS A 126 9.40 -5.04 -13.57
CA LYS A 126 10.34 -5.92 -14.28
C LYS A 126 9.84 -6.26 -15.69
N LYS A 127 8.55 -6.56 -15.82
CA LYS A 127 7.94 -6.85 -17.13
C LYS A 127 7.83 -5.63 -18.01
N ASN A 128 7.70 -4.44 -17.43
CA ASN A 128 7.80 -3.16 -18.15
C ASN A 128 9.24 -2.83 -18.58
N LYS A 129 10.25 -3.45 -17.97
CA LYS A 129 11.67 -3.10 -18.09
C LYS A 129 11.95 -1.64 -17.70
N TYR A 130 11.13 -1.07 -16.83
CA TYR A 130 11.14 0.35 -16.49
C TYR A 130 10.53 0.62 -15.13
N GLY A 131 11.01 1.67 -14.44
CA GLY A 131 10.47 2.17 -13.19
C GLY A 131 11.15 1.60 -11.94
N LYS A 132 10.96 2.30 -10.83
CA LYS A 132 11.54 1.97 -9.53
C LYS A 132 10.47 1.99 -8.45
N LEU A 133 10.53 1.04 -7.51
CA LEU A 133 9.70 0.99 -6.32
C LEU A 133 10.48 1.53 -5.11
N TYR A 134 9.89 2.49 -4.43
CA TYR A 134 10.33 3.02 -3.14
C TYR A 134 9.33 2.59 -2.08
N SER A 135 9.78 1.88 -1.05
CA SER A 135 8.89 1.33 -0.03
C SER A 135 9.29 1.79 1.37
N SER A 136 8.28 2.14 2.15
CA SER A 136 8.39 2.49 3.55
C SER A 136 7.64 1.48 4.40
N ASP A 137 8.25 1.04 5.51
CA ASP A 137 7.58 0.23 6.52
C ASP A 137 8.11 0.54 7.92
N PHE A 138 7.49 -0.07 8.91
CA PHE A 138 7.95 -0.10 10.28
C PHE A 138 7.79 -1.51 10.84
N PRO A 139 8.87 -2.10 11.44
CA PRO A 139 8.85 -3.48 11.90
C PRO A 139 7.73 -3.76 12.92
N TYR A 140 7.17 -4.96 12.86
CA TYR A 140 6.20 -5.45 13.85
C TYR A 140 6.84 -5.59 15.23
N PHE A 141 6.89 -4.51 16.01
CA PHE A 141 7.63 -4.41 17.27
C PHE A 141 7.18 -5.39 18.38
N ARG A 142 6.14 -6.18 18.14
CA ARG A 142 5.65 -7.21 19.07
C ARG A 142 6.26 -8.60 18.86
N ILE A 143 7.01 -8.78 17.76
CA ILE A 143 7.64 -10.06 17.42
C ILE A 143 9.16 -9.96 17.53
N LYS A 144 9.83 -11.13 17.65
CA LYS A 144 11.30 -11.20 17.72
C LYS A 144 11.90 -10.94 16.33
N ASN A 145 12.96 -10.14 16.26
CA ASN A 145 13.70 -9.83 15.02
C ASN A 145 12.78 -9.45 13.84
N PRO A 146 11.86 -8.48 14.03
CA PRO A 146 10.80 -8.21 13.06
C PRO A 146 11.31 -7.73 11.70
N GLU A 147 12.53 -7.19 11.64
CA GLU A 147 13.17 -6.74 10.41
C GLU A 147 13.35 -7.86 9.39
N ASN A 148 13.55 -9.11 9.87
CA ASN A 148 13.77 -10.27 9.02
C ASN A 148 12.53 -10.67 8.21
N TYR A 149 11.36 -10.15 8.57
CA TYR A 149 10.10 -10.49 7.94
C TYR A 149 9.60 -9.44 6.95
N ILE A 150 10.15 -8.20 7.01
CA ILE A 150 9.73 -7.15 6.09
C ILE A 150 10.23 -7.47 4.68
N GLY A 151 9.28 -7.63 3.76
CA GLY A 151 9.61 -7.93 2.37
C GLY A 151 10.21 -9.33 2.14
N ILE A 152 9.99 -10.28 3.05
CA ILE A 152 10.54 -11.66 2.96
C ILE A 152 10.16 -12.39 1.66
N LEU A 153 9.09 -11.97 1.00
CA LEU A 153 8.66 -12.48 -0.30
C LEU A 153 9.49 -11.94 -1.46
N VAL A 154 10.26 -10.88 -1.25
CA VAL A 154 11.01 -10.21 -2.31
C VAL A 154 12.49 -10.58 -2.24
N ASP A 155 12.98 -11.24 -3.28
CA ASP A 155 14.42 -11.46 -3.47
C ASP A 155 15.05 -10.18 -4.03
N LYS A 156 15.77 -9.42 -3.19
CA LYS A 156 16.41 -8.16 -3.57
C LYS A 156 17.39 -8.30 -4.73
N LYS A 157 18.04 -9.45 -4.88
CA LYS A 157 18.97 -9.71 -6.00
C LYS A 157 18.24 -9.74 -7.35
N LYS A 158 16.97 -10.18 -7.36
CA LYS A 158 16.13 -10.23 -8.57
C LYS A 158 15.45 -8.90 -8.91
N PHE A 159 15.43 -7.96 -7.96
CA PHE A 159 14.74 -6.67 -8.08
C PHE A 159 15.65 -5.52 -7.60
N PRO A 160 16.73 -5.19 -8.35
CA PRO A 160 17.66 -4.11 -7.98
C PRO A 160 17.01 -2.72 -8.01
N ASN A 161 15.85 -2.59 -8.65
CA ASN A 161 15.04 -1.38 -8.71
C ASN A 161 14.07 -1.21 -7.51
N TRP A 162 14.34 -1.88 -6.39
CA TRP A 162 13.60 -1.74 -5.14
C TRP A 162 14.43 -1.08 -4.05
N GLU A 163 13.92 0.01 -3.51
CA GLU A 163 14.51 0.69 -2.34
C GLU A 163 13.54 0.61 -1.16
N LEU A 164 13.98 -0.01 -0.06
CA LEU A 164 13.19 -0.21 1.16
C LEU A 164 13.85 0.48 2.34
N LYS A 165 13.07 1.28 3.07
CA LYS A 165 13.41 1.85 4.39
C LYS A 165 12.40 1.41 5.44
N ILE A 166 12.87 1.17 6.68
CA ILE A 166 12.07 0.52 7.73
C ILE A 166 12.04 1.28 9.07
N GLU A 167 12.29 2.58 9.04
CA GLU A 167 12.26 3.43 10.24
C GLU A 167 10.90 4.11 10.49
N GLY A 168 9.88 3.79 9.67
CA GLY A 168 8.54 4.38 9.73
C GLY A 168 8.34 5.51 8.74
N ASP A 169 7.09 5.73 8.32
CA ASP A 169 6.75 6.59 7.18
C ASP A 169 7.22 8.03 7.35
N GLU A 170 7.07 8.60 8.55
CA GLU A 170 7.47 9.99 8.82
C GLU A 170 8.98 10.22 8.66
N VAL A 171 9.80 9.18 8.86
CA VAL A 171 11.26 9.21 8.71
C VAL A 171 11.69 8.79 7.31
N ASN A 172 11.04 7.75 6.79
CA ASN A 172 11.43 7.12 5.53
C ASN A 172 11.04 7.95 4.31
N ILE A 173 9.78 8.45 4.27
CA ILE A 173 9.23 9.10 3.08
C ILE A 173 10.06 10.32 2.68
N PRO A 174 10.41 11.27 3.56
CA PRO A 174 11.24 12.40 3.18
C PRO A 174 12.58 11.98 2.57
N LYS A 175 13.20 10.91 3.11
CA LYS A 175 14.46 10.38 2.58
C LYS A 175 14.30 9.68 1.23
N LEU A 176 13.20 8.93 1.04
CA LEU A 176 12.94 8.20 -0.19
C LEU A 176 12.62 9.14 -1.36
N ILE A 177 11.90 10.25 -1.09
CA ILE A 177 11.43 11.16 -2.13
C ILE A 177 12.30 12.42 -2.31
N SER A 178 13.42 12.55 -1.59
CA SER A 178 14.28 13.74 -1.66
C SER A 178 14.69 14.08 -3.10
N ASN A 179 15.08 13.06 -3.87
CA ASN A 179 15.54 13.19 -5.26
C ASN A 179 14.48 12.81 -6.30
N ILE A 180 13.21 12.69 -5.88
CA ILE A 180 12.09 12.36 -6.76
C ILE A 180 11.31 13.64 -7.07
N ASN A 181 11.13 13.95 -8.34
CA ASN A 181 10.37 15.12 -8.77
C ASN A 181 8.86 14.85 -8.78
N HIS A 182 8.45 13.62 -9.10
CA HIS A 182 7.06 13.24 -9.25
C HIS A 182 6.84 11.78 -8.88
N ILE A 183 5.70 11.48 -8.22
CA ILE A 183 5.24 10.14 -7.89
C ILE A 183 4.11 9.79 -8.86
N ASP A 184 4.31 8.76 -9.69
CA ASP A 184 3.31 8.33 -10.67
C ASP A 184 2.22 7.47 -10.03
N ILE A 185 2.63 6.51 -9.18
CA ILE A 185 1.70 5.68 -8.41
C ILE A 185 2.08 5.72 -6.94
N PHE A 186 1.10 6.00 -6.08
CA PHE A 186 1.24 5.90 -4.63
C PHE A 186 0.30 4.82 -4.09
N HIS A 187 0.84 3.89 -3.31
CA HIS A 187 0.09 2.84 -2.61
C HIS A 187 0.23 3.00 -1.10
N TYR A 188 -0.89 3.16 -0.42
CA TYR A 188 -0.96 3.31 1.04
C TYR A 188 -1.59 2.10 1.70
N ASP A 189 -0.84 1.38 2.55
CA ASP A 189 -1.32 0.27 3.39
C ASP A 189 -0.56 0.20 4.74
N SER A 190 -0.26 1.35 5.36
CA SER A 190 0.53 1.38 6.61
C SER A 190 -0.33 1.65 7.86
N ASP A 191 -0.38 2.87 8.35
CA ASP A 191 -1.14 3.26 9.54
C ASP A 191 -2.63 3.46 9.21
N LYS A 192 -3.50 2.62 9.76
CA LYS A 192 -4.96 2.60 9.47
C LYS A 192 -5.73 3.73 10.13
N THR A 193 -5.07 4.66 10.81
CA THR A 193 -5.71 5.81 11.42
C THR A 193 -5.81 6.99 10.47
N TYR A 194 -6.84 7.80 10.61
CA TYR A 194 -7.00 9.08 9.88
C TYR A 194 -5.73 9.94 9.96
N LYS A 195 -5.17 10.09 11.19
CA LYS A 195 -3.96 10.87 11.41
C LYS A 195 -2.74 10.30 10.69
N GLY A 196 -2.63 8.97 10.60
CA GLY A 196 -1.59 8.31 9.84
C GLY A 196 -1.67 8.63 8.35
N LYS A 197 -2.88 8.50 7.77
CA LYS A 197 -3.14 8.77 6.35
C LYS A 197 -2.87 10.24 5.98
N ILE A 198 -3.39 11.19 6.75
CA ILE A 198 -3.20 12.63 6.47
C ILE A 198 -1.74 13.06 6.63
N ASN A 199 -1.01 12.52 7.60
CA ASN A 199 0.41 12.81 7.77
C ASN A 199 1.22 12.37 6.55
N VAL A 200 1.01 11.14 6.07
CA VAL A 200 1.71 10.63 4.89
C VAL A 200 1.30 11.41 3.64
N TYR A 201 0.01 11.70 3.46
CA TYR A 201 -0.46 12.50 2.33
C TYR A 201 0.21 13.89 2.31
N ASN A 202 0.33 14.55 3.46
CA ASN A 202 1.01 15.85 3.57
C ASN A 202 2.50 15.80 3.19
N LEU A 203 3.18 14.67 3.44
CA LEU A 203 4.58 14.50 3.03
C LEU A 203 4.73 14.41 1.51
N ILE A 204 3.76 13.79 0.82
CA ILE A 204 3.85 13.51 -0.61
C ILE A 204 3.11 14.52 -1.50
N LYS A 205 2.19 15.32 -0.95
CA LYS A 205 1.27 16.18 -1.74
C LYS A 205 1.95 17.12 -2.74
N LYS A 206 3.19 17.55 -2.46
CA LYS A 206 3.98 18.37 -3.39
C LYS A 206 4.64 17.57 -4.52
N LYS A 207 4.61 16.24 -4.45
CA LYS A 207 5.22 15.32 -5.42
C LYS A 207 4.19 14.55 -6.24
N ILE A 208 2.90 14.80 -6.01
CA ILE A 208 1.79 14.24 -6.78
C ILE A 208 1.12 15.33 -7.62
N SER A 209 0.45 14.92 -8.68
CA SER A 209 -0.32 15.78 -9.57
C SER A 209 -1.60 15.08 -10.05
N ASN A 210 -2.37 15.74 -10.91
CA ASN A 210 -3.53 15.13 -11.55
C ASN A 210 -3.20 13.96 -12.50
N LYS A 211 -1.90 13.67 -12.74
CA LYS A 211 -1.44 12.49 -13.49
C LYS A 211 -1.11 11.31 -12.57
N SER A 212 -1.02 11.53 -11.27
CA SER A 212 -0.73 10.50 -10.28
C SER A 212 -1.95 9.61 -10.04
N ILE A 213 -1.70 8.33 -9.76
CA ILE A 213 -2.70 7.38 -9.27
C ILE A 213 -2.42 7.11 -7.80
N LEU A 214 -3.40 7.37 -6.94
CA LEU A 214 -3.32 7.13 -5.51
C LEU A 214 -4.21 5.94 -5.15
N ILE A 215 -3.64 4.94 -4.50
CA ILE A 215 -4.32 3.70 -4.10
C ILE A 215 -4.25 3.61 -2.58
N PHE A 216 -5.40 3.54 -1.93
CA PHE A 216 -5.51 3.44 -0.48
C PHE A 216 -6.18 2.12 -0.09
N ASP A 217 -5.48 1.30 0.68
CA ASP A 217 -6.07 0.14 1.34
C ASP A 217 -6.83 0.57 2.61
N ASP A 218 -7.76 -0.30 3.05
CA ASP A 218 -8.52 -0.12 4.29
C ASP A 218 -9.22 1.25 4.39
N VAL A 219 -9.85 1.71 3.29
CA VAL A 219 -10.52 3.03 3.29
C VAL A 219 -11.76 3.06 4.18
N GLN A 220 -12.30 1.91 4.61
CA GLN A 220 -13.43 1.81 5.53
C GLN A 220 -13.09 2.20 6.98
N ASP A 221 -11.82 2.28 7.34
CA ASP A 221 -11.40 2.46 8.73
C ASP A 221 -11.58 3.91 9.24
N ASP A 222 -11.61 4.89 8.31
CA ASP A 222 -11.81 6.32 8.59
C ASP A 222 -12.29 7.08 7.35
N LYS A 223 -12.68 8.34 7.54
CA LYS A 223 -13.24 9.20 6.47
C LYS A 223 -12.22 9.89 5.56
N PHE A 224 -10.91 9.66 5.73
CA PHE A 224 -9.87 10.35 4.97
C PHE A 224 -10.06 10.22 3.46
N PHE A 225 -10.36 9.00 2.98
CA PHE A 225 -10.57 8.77 1.55
C PHE A 225 -11.79 9.53 1.01
N TYR A 226 -12.87 9.56 1.78
CA TYR A 226 -14.05 10.35 1.42
C TYR A 226 -13.71 11.84 1.29
N GLU A 227 -13.04 12.41 2.28
CA GLU A 227 -12.69 13.83 2.29
C GLU A 227 -11.76 14.21 1.11
N ILE A 228 -10.79 13.38 0.79
CA ILE A 228 -9.91 13.64 -0.36
C ILE A 228 -10.66 13.53 -1.70
N CYS A 229 -11.63 12.61 -1.81
CA CYS A 229 -12.50 12.53 -2.99
C CYS A 229 -13.35 13.77 -3.17
N GLN A 230 -13.90 14.32 -2.06
CA GLN A 230 -14.74 15.54 -2.11
C GLN A 230 -13.92 16.81 -2.38
N SER A 231 -12.69 16.88 -1.86
CA SER A 231 -11.83 18.07 -1.99
C SER A 231 -11.01 18.10 -3.27
N SER A 232 -10.93 17.00 -4.01
CA SER A 232 -10.19 16.92 -5.26
C SER A 232 -11.12 16.83 -6.47
N ASN A 233 -10.70 17.41 -7.60
CA ASN A 233 -11.39 17.26 -8.89
C ASN A 233 -10.98 15.97 -9.62
N LEU A 234 -10.46 14.97 -8.88
CA LEU A 234 -10.00 13.72 -9.45
C LEU A 234 -11.13 12.67 -9.45
N GLN A 235 -11.13 11.82 -10.46
CA GLN A 235 -12.01 10.66 -10.48
C GLN A 235 -11.59 9.67 -9.42
N TYR A 236 -12.56 8.97 -8.83
CA TYR A 236 -12.28 7.90 -7.89
C TYR A 236 -13.02 6.61 -8.25
N LYS A 237 -12.50 5.49 -7.78
CA LYS A 237 -13.12 4.17 -7.82
C LYS A 237 -12.96 3.49 -6.48
N ILE A 238 -13.96 2.72 -6.09
CA ILE A 238 -13.94 1.93 -4.86
C ILE A 238 -14.13 0.47 -5.24
N PHE A 239 -13.27 -0.40 -4.71
CA PHE A 239 -13.34 -1.84 -4.93
C PHE A 239 -13.44 -2.56 -3.59
N LYS A 240 -14.30 -3.57 -3.52
CA LYS A 240 -14.33 -4.48 -2.38
C LYS A 240 -13.32 -5.60 -2.59
N PHE A 241 -12.46 -5.84 -1.60
CA PHE A 241 -11.48 -6.91 -1.60
C PHE A 241 -11.52 -7.66 -0.27
N LYS A 242 -11.99 -8.92 -0.31
CA LYS A 242 -12.26 -9.69 0.93
C LYS A 242 -13.23 -8.91 1.84
N SER A 243 -12.80 -8.61 3.08
CA SER A 243 -13.59 -7.87 4.07
C SER A 243 -13.35 -6.36 4.07
N LYS A 244 -12.49 -5.84 3.18
CA LYS A 244 -12.07 -4.44 3.16
C LYS A 244 -12.38 -3.74 1.84
N TYR A 245 -12.27 -2.41 1.83
CA TYR A 245 -12.43 -1.59 0.64
C TYR A 245 -11.12 -0.94 0.27
N ILE A 246 -10.86 -0.88 -1.04
CA ILE A 246 -9.73 -0.19 -1.64
C ILE A 246 -10.25 1.00 -2.42
N GLY A 247 -9.71 2.16 -2.13
CA GLY A 247 -10.00 3.39 -2.85
C GLY A 247 -8.87 3.72 -3.84
N VAL A 248 -9.25 4.12 -5.03
CA VAL A 248 -8.33 4.60 -6.06
C VAL A 248 -8.75 5.98 -6.50
N LEU A 249 -7.82 6.93 -6.50
CA LEU A 249 -8.03 8.31 -6.91
C LEU A 249 -7.06 8.67 -8.05
N GLY A 250 -7.54 9.31 -9.12
CA GLY A 250 -6.71 9.73 -10.25
C GLY A 250 -7.43 9.68 -11.59
N LYS A 251 -6.77 10.12 -12.67
CA LYS A 251 -7.33 10.04 -14.02
C LYS A 251 -7.25 8.60 -14.55
N ILE A 252 -8.25 7.82 -14.21
CA ILE A 252 -8.39 6.46 -14.69
C ILE A 252 -9.33 6.53 -15.91
N LYS A 253 -8.78 6.76 -17.11
CA LYS A 253 -9.58 6.70 -18.34
C LYS A 253 -10.09 5.26 -18.52
N SER A 254 -11.36 5.03 -18.23
CA SER A 254 -12.10 4.02 -18.99
C SER A 254 -12.28 4.65 -20.37
N ASN A 255 -11.78 4.03 -21.43
CA ASN A 255 -12.18 4.44 -22.77
C ASN A 255 -13.71 4.44 -22.79
N GLU A 256 -14.29 5.62 -22.83
CA GLU A 256 -15.70 5.80 -23.15
C GLU A 256 -15.83 5.39 -24.62
N ILE A 257 -16.46 4.23 -24.84
CA ILE A 257 -17.11 3.86 -26.08
C ILE A 257 -18.58 3.94 -25.81
#